data_6406331dc84f64c775a496783b6aaa12
#
_entry.id   6406331dc84f64c775a496783b6aaa12
#
_cell.length_a   1.000
_cell.length_b   1.000
_cell.length_c   1.000
_cell.angle_alpha   90.00
_cell.angle_beta   90.00
_cell.angle_gamma   90.00
#
_symmetry.space_group_name_H-M   'P 1'
#
loop_
_entity.id
_entity.type
_entity.pdbx_description
1 polymer ?
#
loop_
_entity_poly.entity_id
_entity_poly.type
_entity_poly.pdbx_seq_one_letter_code
_entity_poly.pdbx_strand_id
1 'polypeptide(L)'
;MKNVGTKIVSMLLAVMLLAGCGAAASGSTSDSAVASDSTFASVAASTEASSAAESLALEGHSLMVFCGAGMKEPFTEIADAFQKETGCVMEVTYANAAQIQTQIKTAQEGDFFIAGSEVEVKPVEEFVDHSTKLVRHIPVIAVQKGNPMNISGPADLANQDVRLVMGDPESTPIGKIAKKIFADFSMEEKVNVISNTATAPAMAMALEMQECDAVIVWKENVDTEKVDIVDSAEMEAYIKMIPSVRLTCTDDAQAADTFEEFLASEAAQEIWTNHGYELAE
;
A
#
# COMPACT_ATOMS: atom_id res chain seq x y z
N MET A 1 -20.31 51.19 -9.30
CA MET A 1 -21.20 51.44 -8.15
C MET A 1 -22.11 50.24 -7.97
N LYS A 2 -21.89 49.45 -6.96
CA LYS A 2 -22.76 48.80 -5.98
C LYS A 2 -22.02 47.66 -5.30
N ASN A 3 -21.65 47.96 -4.07
CA ASN A 3 -21.24 46.97 -3.05
C ASN A 3 -22.45 46.16 -2.62
N VAL A 4 -22.21 44.88 -2.26
CA VAL A 4 -22.93 44.09 -1.24
C VAL A 4 -22.13 42.77 -1.14
N GLY A 5 -21.61 42.22 -0.07
CA GLY A 5 -21.87 42.40 1.35
C GLY A 5 -21.46 41.08 1.95
N THR A 6 -20.41 41.09 2.75
CA THR A 6 -19.86 40.00 3.56
C THR A 6 -20.92 39.45 4.52
N LYS A 7 -21.11 38.14 4.58
CA LYS A 7 -21.74 37.45 5.72
C LYS A 7 -20.79 36.40 6.31
N ILE A 8 -20.21 36.82 7.41
CA ILE A 8 -19.51 35.96 8.37
C ILE A 8 -20.57 35.26 9.21
N VAL A 9 -20.59 33.94 9.22
CA VAL A 9 -21.35 33.16 10.19
C VAL A 9 -20.34 32.49 11.14
N SER A 10 -20.24 33.09 12.32
CA SER A 10 -19.57 32.50 13.48
C SER A 10 -20.47 31.40 14.04
N MET A 11 -19.94 30.19 14.21
CA MET A 11 -20.60 29.12 14.97
C MET A 11 -19.77 28.78 16.19
N LEU A 12 -20.38 29.09 17.34
CA LEU A 12 -19.83 28.90 18.68
C LEU A 12 -19.62 27.42 19.00
N LEU A 13 -18.47 27.14 19.58
CA LEU A 13 -18.11 25.88 20.22
C LEU A 13 -18.72 25.85 21.63
N ALA A 14 -19.57 24.87 21.92
CA ALA A 14 -20.03 24.58 23.27
C ALA A 14 -19.23 23.43 23.86
N VAL A 15 -18.41 23.71 24.87
CA VAL A 15 -17.71 22.78 25.73
C VAL A 15 -18.66 22.35 26.85
N MET A 16 -18.93 21.07 26.99
CA MET A 16 -19.54 20.49 28.21
C MET A 16 -18.53 19.63 28.94
N LEU A 17 -18.08 20.17 30.08
CA LEU A 17 -17.38 19.45 31.15
C LEU A 17 -18.43 18.78 32.04
N LEU A 18 -18.29 17.48 32.28
CA LEU A 18 -18.97 16.78 33.38
C LEU A 18 -17.91 16.12 34.25
N ALA A 19 -17.71 16.74 35.40
CA ALA A 19 -17.00 16.17 36.52
C ALA A 19 -17.98 15.33 37.37
N GLY A 20 -17.58 14.11 37.74
CA GLY A 20 -18.30 13.24 38.67
C GLY A 20 -17.32 12.59 39.63
N CYS A 21 -17.18 13.20 40.83
CA CYS A 21 -16.58 12.61 42.00
C CYS A 21 -17.55 11.65 42.68
N GLY A 22 -17.02 10.53 43.24
CA GLY A 22 -17.76 9.65 44.14
C GLY A 22 -16.80 8.81 44.96
N ALA A 23 -16.74 9.14 46.26
CA ALA A 23 -15.79 8.67 47.25
C ALA A 23 -16.22 7.37 47.97
N ALA A 24 -15.19 6.63 48.42
CA ALA A 24 -14.91 6.08 49.77
C ALA A 24 -15.90 5.14 50.50
N ALA A 25 -15.33 4.07 51.04
CA ALA A 25 -15.31 3.58 52.43
C ALA A 25 -14.87 2.10 52.46
N SER A 26 -13.73 1.69 53.02
CA SER A 26 -13.34 1.49 54.42
C SER A 26 -14.02 0.30 55.15
N GLY A 27 -13.17 -0.57 55.74
CA GLY A 27 -13.50 -1.59 56.72
C GLY A 27 -12.55 -2.78 56.58
N SER A 28 -11.45 -2.90 57.24
CA SER A 28 -11.10 -3.06 58.65
C SER A 28 -11.21 -4.49 59.20
N THR A 29 -10.01 -5.01 59.58
CA THR A 29 -9.66 -5.87 60.74
C THR A 29 -10.15 -7.31 60.76
N SER A 30 -9.39 -8.35 61.17
CA SER A 30 -8.38 -8.57 62.21
C SER A 30 -7.87 -10.01 62.02
N ASP A 31 -6.58 -10.24 62.15
CA ASP A 31 -5.88 -10.79 63.30
C ASP A 31 -6.22 -12.24 63.70
N SER A 32 -5.26 -13.11 63.61
CA SER A 32 -4.70 -13.95 64.69
C SER A 32 -3.70 -14.99 64.19
N ALA A 33 -2.55 -14.92 64.81
CA ALA A 33 -1.44 -15.84 64.72
C ALA A 33 -1.75 -17.19 65.40
N VAL A 34 -1.10 -18.28 64.94
CA VAL A 34 -0.43 -19.27 65.81
C VAL A 34 0.67 -19.98 64.98
N ALA A 35 1.84 -20.03 65.58
CA ALA A 35 3.03 -20.74 65.16
C ALA A 35 2.90 -22.25 65.38
N SER A 36 3.56 -23.06 64.56
CA SER A 36 4.30 -24.26 65.02
C SER A 36 5.20 -24.81 63.92
N ASP A 37 6.42 -24.82 64.25
CA ASP A 37 7.64 -25.45 63.84
C ASP A 37 7.48 -26.91 63.32
N SER A 38 8.18 -27.21 62.21
CA SER A 38 8.83 -28.50 62.01
C SER A 38 9.72 -28.43 60.75
N THR A 39 11.00 -28.46 60.98
CA THR A 39 12.08 -28.79 60.04
C THR A 39 11.87 -30.09 59.31
N PHE A 40 12.09 -30.11 57.96
CA PHE A 40 12.81 -31.16 57.25
C PHE A 40 13.38 -30.64 55.95
N ALA A 41 14.68 -30.73 55.79
CA ALA A 41 15.45 -30.50 54.59
C ALA A 41 15.09 -31.51 53.50
N SER A 42 14.81 -31.02 52.28
CA SER A 42 14.94 -31.82 51.09
C SER A 42 15.44 -30.91 49.97
N VAL A 43 16.63 -31.26 49.49
CA VAL A 43 17.29 -30.70 48.32
C VAL A 43 16.41 -31.00 47.11
N ALA A 44 15.81 -30.03 46.53
CA ALA A 44 15.26 -30.11 45.19
C ALA A 44 15.97 -29.06 44.33
N ALA A 45 16.75 -29.56 43.40
CA ALA A 45 17.37 -28.80 42.36
C ALA A 45 16.28 -27.98 41.60
N SER A 46 16.28 -26.67 41.79
CA SER A 46 15.55 -25.76 40.98
C SER A 46 16.25 -25.73 39.62
N THR A 47 15.74 -26.48 38.67
CA THR A 47 16.01 -26.20 37.27
C THR A 47 15.23 -24.93 36.95
N GLU A 48 15.89 -23.81 37.12
CA GLU A 48 15.44 -22.56 36.49
C GLU A 48 15.50 -22.80 35.01
N ALA A 49 14.34 -23.12 34.43
CA ALA A 49 14.13 -22.94 32.99
C ALA A 49 14.16 -21.42 32.75
N SER A 50 15.36 -20.88 32.56
CA SER A 50 15.55 -19.60 31.94
C SER A 50 14.97 -19.73 30.54
N SER A 51 13.72 -19.34 30.38
CA SER A 51 13.18 -18.93 29.09
C SER A 51 13.89 -17.62 28.76
N ALA A 52 15.11 -17.74 28.25
CA ALA A 52 15.69 -16.68 27.47
C ALA A 52 14.75 -16.54 26.25
N ALA A 53 13.91 -15.51 26.26
CA ALA A 53 13.31 -15.03 25.02
C ALA A 53 14.51 -14.73 24.12
N GLU A 54 14.69 -15.52 23.05
CA GLU A 54 15.68 -15.19 22.02
C GLU A 54 15.32 -13.79 21.53
N SER A 55 16.19 -12.82 21.77
CA SER A 55 16.04 -11.48 21.22
C SER A 55 16.10 -11.60 19.71
N LEU A 56 15.12 -11.01 19.03
CA LEU A 56 15.07 -11.00 17.58
C LEU A 56 16.26 -10.20 17.02
N ALA A 57 16.72 -10.58 15.84
CA ALA A 57 18.01 -10.12 15.28
C ALA A 57 18.13 -8.59 15.14
N LEU A 58 16.99 -7.90 14.93
CA LEU A 58 16.91 -6.44 14.75
C LEU A 58 16.03 -5.78 15.82
N GLU A 59 15.94 -6.36 17.03
CA GLU A 59 15.23 -5.72 18.14
C GLU A 59 15.85 -4.39 18.51
N GLY A 60 15.06 -3.30 18.48
CA GLY A 60 15.52 -1.93 18.73
C GLY A 60 15.97 -1.16 17.48
N HIS A 61 15.95 -1.79 16.32
CA HIS A 61 16.14 -1.13 15.01
C HIS A 61 14.80 -0.65 14.44
N SER A 62 14.84 0.35 13.57
CA SER A 62 13.65 0.83 12.84
C SER A 62 14.02 1.22 11.40
N LEU A 63 13.08 1.03 10.48
CA LEU A 63 13.18 1.49 9.09
C LEU A 63 11.98 2.37 8.74
N MET A 64 12.26 3.53 8.17
CA MET A 64 11.26 4.43 7.60
C MET A 64 11.09 4.16 6.11
N VAL A 65 9.92 3.71 5.70
CA VAL A 65 9.63 3.32 4.32
C VAL A 65 8.51 4.18 3.74
N PHE A 66 8.78 4.79 2.60
CA PHE A 66 7.76 5.45 1.79
C PHE A 66 7.22 4.48 0.76
N CYS A 67 5.91 4.29 0.71
CA CYS A 67 5.28 3.38 -0.22
C CYS A 67 4.14 4.05 -1.00
N GLY A 68 4.08 3.82 -2.30
CA GLY A 68 2.98 4.27 -3.14
C GLY A 68 1.64 3.73 -2.63
N ALA A 69 0.65 4.61 -2.45
CA ALA A 69 -0.64 4.26 -1.82
C ALA A 69 -1.38 3.09 -2.50
N GLY A 70 -1.16 2.85 -3.80
CA GLY A 70 -1.76 1.73 -4.53
C GLY A 70 -1.27 0.35 -4.09
N MET A 71 -0.12 0.28 -3.42
CA MET A 71 0.49 -0.97 -2.94
C MET A 71 0.30 -1.17 -1.42
N LYS A 72 -0.62 -0.41 -0.81
CA LYS A 72 -0.78 -0.41 0.65
C LYS A 72 -1.06 -1.81 1.21
N GLU A 73 -1.96 -2.56 0.60
CA GLU A 73 -2.36 -3.88 1.13
C GLU A 73 -1.20 -4.87 1.12
N PRO A 74 -0.57 -5.19 -0.04
CA PRO A 74 0.55 -6.13 -0.06
C PRO A 74 1.75 -5.64 0.76
N PHE A 75 2.06 -4.35 0.70
CA PHE A 75 3.24 -3.84 1.40
C PHE A 75 3.05 -3.75 2.93
N THR A 76 1.82 -3.59 3.41
CA THR A 76 1.53 -3.71 4.86
C THR A 76 1.82 -5.14 5.33
N GLU A 77 1.39 -6.14 4.58
CA GLU A 77 1.64 -7.55 4.92
C GLU A 77 3.15 -7.88 4.90
N ILE A 78 3.90 -7.34 3.93
CA ILE A 78 5.36 -7.46 3.86
C ILE A 78 6.03 -6.82 5.08
N ALA A 79 5.64 -5.59 5.44
CA ALA A 79 6.20 -4.89 6.58
C ALA A 79 5.90 -5.61 7.90
N ASP A 80 4.68 -6.10 8.08
CA ASP A 80 4.27 -6.87 9.26
C ASP A 80 5.04 -8.20 9.37
N ALA A 81 5.24 -8.88 8.24
CA ALA A 81 6.01 -10.13 8.18
C ALA A 81 7.48 -9.90 8.56
N PHE A 82 8.12 -8.88 7.98
CA PHE A 82 9.49 -8.51 8.31
C PHE A 82 9.66 -8.12 9.79
N GLN A 83 8.78 -7.26 10.30
CA GLN A 83 8.81 -6.87 11.71
C GLN A 83 8.62 -8.07 12.65
N LYS A 84 7.72 -8.99 12.31
CA LYS A 84 7.49 -10.20 13.09
C LYS A 84 8.70 -11.14 13.10
N GLU A 85 9.39 -11.25 11.97
CA GLU A 85 10.56 -12.14 11.82
C GLU A 85 11.80 -11.60 12.51
N THR A 86 12.02 -10.28 12.40
CA THR A 86 13.30 -9.66 12.79
C THR A 86 13.25 -8.83 14.03
N GLY A 87 12.07 -8.33 14.45
CA GLY A 87 11.89 -7.38 15.53
C GLY A 87 12.15 -5.91 15.13
N CYS A 88 12.52 -5.65 13.87
CA CYS A 88 12.70 -4.29 13.34
C CYS A 88 11.36 -3.56 13.26
N VAL A 89 11.27 -2.34 13.78
CA VAL A 89 10.06 -1.52 13.68
C VAL A 89 9.94 -0.96 12.27
N MET A 90 8.81 -1.20 11.59
CA MET A 90 8.53 -0.69 10.25
C MET A 90 7.63 0.54 10.29
N GLU A 91 8.21 1.73 10.02
CA GLU A 91 7.48 3.01 9.94
C GLU A 91 7.10 3.29 8.47
N VAL A 92 5.93 2.80 8.05
CA VAL A 92 5.52 2.91 6.64
C VAL A 92 4.58 4.08 6.41
N THR A 93 4.97 4.99 5.50
CA THR A 93 4.13 6.09 5.03
C THR A 93 3.58 5.79 3.64
N TYR A 94 2.25 5.73 3.52
CA TYR A 94 1.55 5.52 2.25
C TYR A 94 1.05 6.84 1.68
N ALA A 95 1.53 7.22 0.49
CA ALA A 95 1.13 8.46 -0.16
C ALA A 95 1.23 8.35 -1.69
N ASN A 96 0.79 9.38 -2.42
CA ASN A 96 1.09 9.45 -3.84
C ASN A 96 2.56 9.84 -4.09
N ALA A 97 3.08 9.50 -5.27
CA ALA A 97 4.49 9.70 -5.60
C ALA A 97 4.96 11.15 -5.43
N ALA A 98 4.14 12.15 -5.79
CA ALA A 98 4.53 13.55 -5.69
C ALA A 98 4.70 14.01 -4.23
N GLN A 99 3.86 13.51 -3.32
CA GLN A 99 3.97 13.77 -1.88
C GLN A 99 5.24 13.12 -1.32
N ILE A 100 5.49 11.85 -1.65
CA ILE A 100 6.70 11.12 -1.23
C ILE A 100 7.96 11.83 -1.75
N GLN A 101 8.02 12.16 -3.03
CA GLN A 101 9.13 12.87 -3.63
C GLN A 101 9.40 14.23 -2.95
N THR A 102 8.32 14.95 -2.58
CA THR A 102 8.45 16.21 -1.84
C THR A 102 9.03 15.97 -0.45
N GLN A 103 8.56 14.92 0.24
CA GLN A 103 9.01 14.58 1.57
C GLN A 103 10.50 14.17 1.57
N ILE A 104 10.92 13.29 0.66
CA ILE A 104 12.33 12.89 0.49
C ILE A 104 13.22 14.13 0.26
N LYS A 105 12.83 15.02 -0.65
CA LYS A 105 13.61 16.23 -0.97
C LYS A 105 13.70 17.22 0.18
N THR A 106 12.63 17.34 0.97
CA THR A 106 12.51 18.38 1.99
C THR A 106 13.09 17.94 3.33
N ALA A 107 12.73 16.72 3.76
CA ALA A 107 13.19 16.18 5.03
C ALA A 107 14.57 15.54 4.93
N GLN A 108 14.92 14.97 3.77
CA GLN A 108 16.13 14.17 3.54
C GLN A 108 16.23 13.02 4.57
N GLU A 109 15.09 12.36 4.77
CA GLU A 109 14.88 11.25 5.70
C GLU A 109 14.27 10.06 4.97
N GLY A 110 14.35 8.88 5.56
CA GLY A 110 13.80 7.64 5.05
C GLY A 110 14.86 6.68 4.55
N ASP A 111 14.55 5.40 4.65
CA ASP A 111 15.44 4.32 4.26
C ASP A 111 15.08 3.77 2.89
N PHE A 112 13.79 3.60 2.62
CA PHE A 112 13.31 3.04 1.36
C PHE A 112 12.17 3.83 0.74
N PHE A 113 12.12 3.79 -0.60
CA PHE A 113 10.99 4.23 -1.39
C PHE A 113 10.51 3.09 -2.30
N ILE A 114 9.33 2.54 -2.03
CA ILE A 114 8.63 1.58 -2.90
C ILE A 114 7.76 2.38 -3.86
N ALA A 115 8.29 2.62 -5.05
CA ALA A 115 7.64 3.45 -6.05
C ALA A 115 6.70 2.64 -6.95
N GLY A 116 5.61 3.22 -7.43
CA GLY A 116 4.69 2.56 -8.37
C GLY A 116 5.30 2.34 -9.75
N SER A 117 6.44 2.96 -10.05
CA SER A 117 7.22 2.73 -11.27
C SER A 117 8.60 3.38 -11.18
N GLU A 118 9.54 2.91 -12.01
CA GLU A 118 10.89 3.51 -12.13
C GLU A 118 10.84 4.99 -12.56
N VAL A 119 9.80 5.42 -13.27
CA VAL A 119 9.63 6.84 -13.67
C VAL A 119 9.39 7.74 -12.46
N GLU A 120 8.75 7.23 -11.43
CA GLU A 120 8.48 7.97 -10.19
C GLU A 120 9.73 8.18 -9.33
N VAL A 121 10.81 7.44 -9.59
CA VAL A 121 12.09 7.59 -8.89
C VAL A 121 12.92 8.77 -9.44
N LYS A 122 12.80 9.07 -10.74
CA LYS A 122 13.61 10.12 -11.41
C LYS A 122 13.63 11.47 -10.70
N PRO A 123 12.52 12.01 -10.17
CA PRO A 123 12.55 13.30 -9.48
C PRO A 123 13.39 13.33 -8.20
N VAL A 124 13.72 12.16 -7.63
CA VAL A 124 14.50 12.00 -6.39
C VAL A 124 15.81 11.23 -6.63
N GLU A 125 16.27 11.12 -7.88
CA GLU A 125 17.41 10.32 -8.27
C GLU A 125 18.69 10.69 -7.49
N GLU A 126 18.86 11.95 -7.08
CA GLU A 126 19.98 12.41 -6.25
C GLU A 126 20.02 11.81 -4.83
N PHE A 127 18.89 11.27 -4.36
CA PHE A 127 18.75 10.61 -3.05
C PHE A 127 18.75 9.08 -3.16
N VAL A 128 19.01 8.53 -4.33
CA VAL A 128 19.01 7.08 -4.57
C VAL A 128 20.42 6.53 -4.41
N ASP A 129 20.58 5.54 -3.53
CA ASP A 129 21.78 4.72 -3.46
C ASP A 129 21.72 3.66 -4.56
N HIS A 130 20.73 2.79 -4.52
CA HIS A 130 20.44 1.82 -5.57
C HIS A 130 18.94 1.46 -5.62
N SER A 131 18.59 0.66 -6.63
CA SER A 131 17.20 0.27 -6.86
C SER A 131 17.13 -1.18 -7.33
N THR A 132 16.24 -1.96 -6.72
CA THR A 132 15.96 -3.36 -7.06
C THR A 132 14.53 -3.49 -7.56
N LYS A 133 14.33 -4.22 -8.66
CA LYS A 133 12.99 -4.50 -9.19
C LYS A 133 12.33 -5.57 -8.33
N LEU A 134 11.10 -5.33 -7.89
CA LEU A 134 10.33 -6.27 -7.09
C LEU A 134 9.33 -7.05 -7.96
N VAL A 135 8.38 -6.33 -8.54
CA VAL A 135 7.26 -6.91 -9.26
C VAL A 135 6.88 -6.09 -10.49
N ARG A 136 6.14 -6.72 -11.40
CA ARG A 136 5.55 -6.10 -12.57
C ARG A 136 4.21 -5.45 -12.20
N HIS A 137 3.98 -4.24 -12.65
CA HIS A 137 2.71 -3.52 -12.56
C HIS A 137 2.07 -3.50 -13.94
N ILE A 138 1.09 -4.37 -14.14
CA ILE A 138 0.62 -4.76 -15.46
C ILE A 138 -0.73 -4.10 -15.76
N PRO A 139 -0.80 -3.13 -16.69
CA PRO A 139 -2.07 -2.63 -17.17
C PRO A 139 -2.70 -3.63 -18.14
N VAL A 140 -3.98 -3.90 -17.95
CA VAL A 140 -4.75 -4.82 -18.79
C VAL A 140 -6.03 -4.13 -19.30
N ILE A 141 -6.54 -4.61 -20.44
CA ILE A 141 -7.91 -4.34 -20.84
C ILE A 141 -8.78 -5.43 -20.23
N ALA A 142 -9.67 -5.06 -19.31
CA ALA A 142 -10.68 -5.97 -18.79
C ALA A 142 -12.04 -5.66 -19.41
N VAL A 143 -12.82 -6.69 -19.66
CA VAL A 143 -14.12 -6.64 -20.36
C VAL A 143 -15.17 -7.45 -19.61
N GLN A 144 -16.43 -7.18 -19.87
CA GLN A 144 -17.52 -7.99 -19.33
C GLN A 144 -17.32 -9.48 -19.66
N LYS A 145 -17.78 -10.36 -18.77
CA LYS A 145 -17.65 -11.82 -18.93
C LYS A 145 -18.19 -12.29 -20.27
N GLY A 146 -17.40 -13.09 -20.98
CA GLY A 146 -17.71 -13.57 -22.33
C GLY A 146 -17.39 -12.57 -23.43
N ASN A 147 -16.82 -11.40 -23.10
CA ASN A 147 -16.38 -10.38 -24.08
C ASN A 147 -17.42 -10.06 -25.16
N PRO A 148 -18.60 -9.58 -24.79
CA PRO A 148 -19.72 -9.40 -25.75
C PRO A 148 -19.42 -8.39 -26.87
N MET A 149 -18.46 -7.47 -26.64
CA MET A 149 -18.03 -6.47 -27.64
C MET A 149 -16.91 -6.97 -28.54
N ASN A 150 -16.42 -8.22 -28.37
CA ASN A 150 -15.32 -8.84 -29.13
C ASN A 150 -14.06 -7.97 -29.18
N ILE A 151 -13.67 -7.40 -28.05
CA ILE A 151 -12.46 -6.58 -27.91
C ILE A 151 -11.25 -7.52 -27.87
N SER A 152 -10.30 -7.34 -28.77
CA SER A 152 -9.09 -8.16 -28.89
C SER A 152 -7.80 -7.38 -28.58
N GLY A 153 -7.89 -6.06 -28.49
CA GLY A 153 -6.75 -5.20 -28.20
C GLY A 153 -7.13 -3.73 -28.07
N PRO A 154 -6.14 -2.85 -27.87
CA PRO A 154 -6.38 -1.42 -27.66
C PRO A 154 -7.17 -0.75 -28.80
N ALA A 155 -6.90 -1.12 -30.05
CA ALA A 155 -7.55 -0.50 -31.20
C ALA A 155 -9.09 -0.66 -31.21
N ASP A 156 -9.60 -1.76 -30.64
CA ASP A 156 -11.04 -2.03 -30.60
C ASP A 156 -11.78 -1.10 -29.64
N LEU A 157 -11.08 -0.47 -28.69
CA LEU A 157 -11.67 0.55 -27.79
C LEU A 157 -12.09 1.83 -28.54
N ALA A 158 -11.63 2.02 -29.79
CA ALA A 158 -12.07 3.12 -30.65
C ALA A 158 -13.49 2.93 -31.22
N ASN A 159 -14.12 1.78 -31.01
CA ASN A 159 -15.50 1.56 -31.39
C ASN A 159 -16.43 2.39 -30.47
N GLN A 160 -17.21 3.28 -31.06
CA GLN A 160 -18.12 4.20 -30.34
C GLN A 160 -19.22 3.47 -29.53
N ASP A 161 -19.50 2.21 -29.85
CA ASP A 161 -20.47 1.40 -29.10
C ASP A 161 -19.87 0.83 -27.81
N VAL A 162 -18.53 0.83 -27.64
CA VAL A 162 -17.84 0.39 -26.45
C VAL A 162 -17.86 1.50 -25.39
N ARG A 163 -18.58 1.28 -24.30
CA ARG A 163 -18.61 2.19 -23.15
C ARG A 163 -17.39 1.93 -22.26
N LEU A 164 -16.52 2.92 -22.14
CA LEU A 164 -15.29 2.83 -21.37
C LEU A 164 -15.39 3.64 -20.06
N VAL A 165 -15.05 3.02 -18.93
CA VAL A 165 -14.70 3.73 -17.70
C VAL A 165 -13.19 3.68 -17.54
N MET A 166 -12.56 4.81 -17.23
CA MET A 166 -11.12 4.90 -17.09
C MET A 166 -10.71 5.61 -15.79
N GLY A 167 -9.46 5.49 -15.42
CA GLY A 167 -8.86 6.30 -14.36
C GLY A 167 -8.75 7.75 -14.81
N ASP A 168 -8.91 8.69 -13.88
CA ASP A 168 -8.68 10.10 -14.19
C ASP A 168 -7.28 10.32 -14.75
N PRO A 169 -7.11 10.85 -15.98
CA PRO A 169 -5.84 10.93 -16.67
C PRO A 169 -4.87 11.98 -16.09
N GLU A 170 -5.35 12.89 -15.27
CA GLU A 170 -4.50 13.91 -14.65
C GLU A 170 -4.00 13.47 -13.28
N SER A 171 -4.80 12.70 -12.53
CA SER A 171 -4.51 12.35 -11.13
C SER A 171 -4.09 10.90 -10.91
N THR A 172 -4.44 9.96 -11.81
CA THR A 172 -4.16 8.53 -11.59
C THR A 172 -3.08 7.99 -12.53
N PRO A 173 -2.17 7.11 -12.05
CA PRO A 173 -1.17 6.46 -12.89
C PRO A 173 -1.78 5.66 -14.05
N ILE A 174 -2.85 4.88 -13.78
CA ILE A 174 -3.51 4.06 -14.80
C ILE A 174 -4.26 4.92 -15.82
N GLY A 175 -4.83 6.05 -15.41
CA GLY A 175 -5.45 7.00 -16.33
C GLY A 175 -4.44 7.64 -17.30
N LYS A 176 -3.23 7.96 -16.80
CA LYS A 176 -2.11 8.43 -17.65
C LYS A 176 -1.67 7.38 -18.65
N ILE A 177 -1.66 6.10 -18.25
CA ILE A 177 -1.37 4.98 -19.16
C ILE A 177 -2.47 4.85 -20.20
N ALA A 178 -3.75 4.89 -19.83
CA ALA A 178 -4.86 4.86 -20.76
C ALA A 178 -4.77 6.00 -21.80
N LYS A 179 -4.50 7.22 -21.34
CA LYS A 179 -4.28 8.38 -22.22
C LYS A 179 -3.12 8.15 -23.19
N LYS A 180 -2.02 7.56 -22.71
CA LYS A 180 -0.88 7.21 -23.56
C LYS A 180 -1.25 6.14 -24.60
N ILE A 181 -1.98 5.11 -24.21
CA ILE A 181 -2.49 4.08 -25.15
C ILE A 181 -3.34 4.74 -26.22
N PHE A 182 -4.26 5.62 -25.86
CA PHE A 182 -5.12 6.31 -26.83
C PHE A 182 -4.30 7.16 -27.82
N ALA A 183 -3.26 7.85 -27.34
CA ALA A 183 -2.36 8.61 -28.21
C ALA A 183 -1.56 7.69 -29.16
N ASP A 184 -0.96 6.63 -28.64
CA ASP A 184 -0.14 5.70 -29.44
C ASP A 184 -0.95 5.03 -30.57
N PHE A 185 -2.25 4.77 -30.32
CA PHE A 185 -3.17 4.22 -31.33
C PHE A 185 -3.99 5.29 -32.10
N SER A 186 -3.72 6.57 -31.90
CA SER A 186 -4.41 7.70 -32.56
C SER A 186 -5.94 7.62 -32.44
N MET A 187 -6.41 7.38 -31.21
CA MET A 187 -7.83 7.15 -30.93
C MET A 187 -8.41 8.05 -29.81
N GLU A 188 -7.71 9.11 -29.39
CA GLU A 188 -8.13 9.99 -28.28
C GLU A 188 -9.53 10.57 -28.47
N GLU A 189 -9.89 10.90 -29.73
CA GLU A 189 -11.21 11.46 -30.07
C GLU A 189 -12.25 10.38 -30.45
N LYS A 190 -11.84 9.10 -30.48
CA LYS A 190 -12.68 8.00 -30.96
C LYS A 190 -13.22 7.13 -29.82
N VAL A 191 -12.57 7.16 -28.66
CA VAL A 191 -13.01 6.36 -27.51
C VAL A 191 -14.23 6.96 -26.84
N ASN A 192 -15.19 6.13 -26.48
CA ASN A 192 -16.40 6.54 -25.79
C ASN A 192 -16.20 6.41 -24.26
N VAL A 193 -15.45 7.36 -23.67
CA VAL A 193 -15.26 7.42 -22.22
C VAL A 193 -16.51 7.99 -21.57
N ILE A 194 -17.27 7.16 -20.86
CA ILE A 194 -18.52 7.56 -20.20
C ILE A 194 -18.31 8.10 -18.79
N SER A 195 -17.21 7.73 -18.13
CA SER A 195 -16.87 8.21 -16.78
C SER A 195 -15.38 8.04 -16.48
N ASN A 196 -14.89 8.92 -15.59
CA ASN A 196 -13.56 8.80 -14.98
C ASN A 196 -13.69 8.50 -13.49
N THR A 197 -12.80 7.65 -12.96
CA THR A 197 -12.74 7.29 -11.53
C THR A 197 -11.40 7.69 -10.92
N ALA A 198 -11.39 7.86 -9.60
CA ALA A 198 -10.17 8.19 -8.86
C ALA A 198 -9.34 6.96 -8.47
N THR A 199 -9.87 5.74 -8.60
CA THR A 199 -9.21 4.51 -8.14
C THR A 199 -9.41 3.34 -9.09
N ALA A 200 -8.43 2.44 -9.17
CA ALA A 200 -8.52 1.22 -9.98
C ALA A 200 -9.63 0.26 -9.49
N PRO A 201 -9.83 0.02 -8.18
CA PRO A 201 -10.96 -0.79 -7.72
C PRO A 201 -12.33 -0.26 -8.14
N ALA A 202 -12.52 1.07 -8.22
CA ALA A 202 -13.79 1.63 -8.68
C ALA A 202 -14.04 1.36 -10.18
N MET A 203 -12.99 1.32 -11.01
CA MET A 203 -13.11 0.90 -12.42
C MET A 203 -13.51 -0.57 -12.55
N ALA A 204 -12.81 -1.45 -11.82
CA ALA A 204 -13.12 -2.88 -11.80
C ALA A 204 -14.57 -3.13 -11.37
N MET A 205 -15.02 -2.47 -10.31
CA MET A 205 -16.40 -2.56 -9.82
C MET A 205 -17.41 -2.09 -10.87
N ALA A 206 -17.17 -0.97 -11.56
CA ALA A 206 -18.07 -0.49 -12.62
C ALA A 206 -18.23 -1.54 -13.74
N LEU A 207 -17.15 -2.23 -14.10
CA LEU A 207 -17.18 -3.32 -15.08
C LEU A 207 -17.95 -4.53 -14.57
N GLU A 208 -17.70 -4.98 -13.32
CA GLU A 208 -18.42 -6.09 -12.67
C GLU A 208 -19.93 -5.83 -12.59
N MET A 209 -20.31 -4.57 -12.32
CA MET A 209 -21.71 -4.14 -12.27
C MET A 209 -22.33 -3.91 -13.67
N GLN A 210 -21.59 -4.15 -14.75
CA GLN A 210 -22.01 -3.95 -16.14
C GLN A 210 -22.39 -2.49 -16.47
N GLU A 211 -21.85 -1.54 -15.74
CA GLU A 211 -22.05 -0.11 -16.03
C GLU A 211 -21.24 0.34 -17.27
N CYS A 212 -20.18 -0.40 -17.61
CA CYS A 212 -19.36 -0.20 -18.81
C CYS A 212 -19.05 -1.54 -19.48
N ASP A 213 -18.48 -1.49 -20.68
CA ASP A 213 -18.15 -2.66 -21.48
C ASP A 213 -16.67 -3.05 -21.37
N ALA A 214 -15.80 -2.06 -21.10
CA ALA A 214 -14.37 -2.26 -20.92
C ALA A 214 -13.78 -1.24 -19.95
N VAL A 215 -12.63 -1.60 -19.36
CA VAL A 215 -11.76 -0.72 -18.56
C VAL A 215 -10.30 -1.00 -18.90
N ILE A 216 -9.44 0.01 -18.76
CA ILE A 216 -7.99 -0.19 -18.67
C ILE A 216 -7.63 -0.07 -17.20
N VAL A 217 -7.21 -1.16 -16.59
CA VAL A 217 -7.04 -1.29 -15.14
C VAL A 217 -5.78 -2.10 -14.84
N TRP A 218 -5.28 -2.03 -13.61
CA TRP A 218 -4.19 -2.91 -13.19
C TRP A 218 -4.68 -4.35 -13.01
N LYS A 219 -3.87 -5.31 -13.42
CA LYS A 219 -4.19 -6.75 -13.40
C LYS A 219 -4.60 -7.24 -12.02
N GLU A 220 -3.93 -6.80 -10.96
CA GLU A 220 -4.21 -7.17 -9.57
C GLU A 220 -5.57 -6.68 -9.05
N ASN A 221 -6.23 -5.76 -9.75
CA ASN A 221 -7.57 -5.29 -9.38
C ASN A 221 -8.70 -6.04 -10.11
N VAL A 222 -8.38 -7.03 -10.93
CA VAL A 222 -9.35 -7.75 -11.76
C VAL A 222 -9.76 -9.06 -11.13
N ASP A 223 -11.05 -9.20 -10.83
CA ASP A 223 -11.66 -10.48 -10.45
C ASP A 223 -12.01 -11.28 -11.72
N THR A 224 -11.15 -12.22 -12.08
CA THR A 224 -11.32 -13.04 -13.30
C THR A 224 -12.47 -14.04 -13.21
N GLU A 225 -13.10 -14.22 -12.07
CA GLU A 225 -14.34 -14.99 -11.96
C GLU A 225 -15.53 -14.21 -12.54
N LYS A 226 -15.50 -12.88 -12.43
CA LYS A 226 -16.61 -11.99 -12.83
C LYS A 226 -16.42 -11.35 -14.21
N VAL A 227 -15.19 -11.09 -14.61
CA VAL A 227 -14.85 -10.41 -15.85
C VAL A 227 -13.76 -11.16 -16.61
N ASP A 228 -13.48 -10.80 -17.85
CA ASP A 228 -12.39 -11.38 -18.65
C ASP A 228 -11.30 -10.35 -18.90
N ILE A 229 -10.06 -10.80 -18.93
CA ILE A 229 -8.90 -10.01 -19.37
C ILE A 229 -8.66 -10.31 -20.84
N VAL A 230 -8.49 -9.27 -21.64
CA VAL A 230 -8.12 -9.39 -23.05
C VAL A 230 -6.63 -9.69 -23.14
N ASP A 231 -6.30 -10.81 -23.78
CA ASP A 231 -4.92 -11.16 -24.10
C ASP A 231 -4.45 -10.36 -25.32
N SER A 232 -3.60 -9.37 -25.06
CA SER A 232 -3.11 -8.45 -26.09
C SER A 232 -1.63 -8.14 -25.89
N ALA A 233 -0.80 -8.58 -26.82
CA ALA A 233 0.63 -8.32 -26.81
C ALA A 233 0.99 -6.82 -26.85
N GLU A 234 0.11 -5.97 -27.40
CA GLU A 234 0.32 -4.52 -27.44
C GLU A 234 0.33 -3.90 -26.02
N MET A 235 -0.34 -4.54 -25.05
CA MET A 235 -0.37 -4.06 -23.66
C MET A 235 0.97 -4.24 -22.93
N GLU A 236 1.84 -5.15 -23.39
CA GLU A 236 3.16 -5.38 -22.79
C GLU A 236 4.05 -4.13 -22.78
N ALA A 237 3.91 -3.27 -23.80
CA ALA A 237 4.67 -2.02 -23.90
C ALA A 237 4.37 -1.01 -22.77
N TYR A 238 3.28 -1.21 -22.03
CA TYR A 238 2.82 -0.33 -20.96
C TYR A 238 3.08 -0.88 -19.56
N ILE A 239 3.64 -2.08 -19.44
CA ILE A 239 4.03 -2.68 -18.17
C ILE A 239 5.06 -1.77 -17.48
N LYS A 240 4.91 -1.59 -16.18
CA LYS A 240 5.85 -0.89 -15.33
C LYS A 240 6.50 -1.87 -14.37
N MET A 241 7.67 -1.51 -13.87
CA MET A 241 8.31 -2.22 -12.77
C MET A 241 8.11 -1.41 -11.49
N ILE A 242 7.70 -2.08 -10.42
CA ILE A 242 7.67 -1.55 -9.06
C ILE A 242 9.05 -1.80 -8.46
N PRO A 243 9.83 -0.76 -8.19
CA PRO A 243 11.13 -0.93 -7.55
C PRO A 243 11.04 -0.73 -6.04
N SER A 244 11.94 -1.41 -5.32
CA SER A 244 12.44 -0.96 -4.02
C SER A 244 13.65 -0.08 -4.26
N VAL A 245 13.63 1.12 -3.73
CA VAL A 245 14.70 2.10 -3.86
C VAL A 245 15.29 2.35 -2.49
N ARG A 246 16.56 1.99 -2.28
CA ARG A 246 17.30 2.37 -1.08
C ARG A 246 17.72 3.83 -1.18
N LEU A 247 17.43 4.59 -0.14
CA LEU A 247 17.76 6.01 -0.10
C LEU A 247 19.16 6.24 0.52
N THR A 248 19.84 7.27 0.07
CA THR A 248 21.15 7.68 0.64
C THR A 248 21.04 8.23 2.05
N CYS A 249 19.82 8.49 2.51
CA CYS A 249 19.51 8.95 3.88
C CYS A 249 19.51 7.83 4.92
N THR A 250 19.58 6.56 4.49
CA THR A 250 19.64 5.39 5.37
C THR A 250 20.84 5.48 6.30
N ASP A 251 20.59 5.43 7.60
CA ASP A 251 21.61 5.43 8.65
C ASP A 251 21.77 4.08 9.37
N ASP A 252 20.80 3.17 9.20
CA ASP A 252 20.82 1.80 9.71
C ASP A 252 21.10 0.78 8.58
N ALA A 253 22.37 0.65 8.22
CA ALA A 253 22.77 -0.25 7.15
C ALA A 253 22.45 -1.72 7.43
N GLN A 254 22.52 -2.17 8.70
CA GLN A 254 22.23 -3.55 9.07
C GLN A 254 20.75 -3.89 8.85
N ALA A 255 19.85 -3.04 9.32
CA ALA A 255 18.42 -3.25 9.14
C ALA A 255 18.04 -3.15 7.65
N ALA A 256 18.63 -2.21 6.91
CA ALA A 256 18.38 -2.02 5.49
C ALA A 256 18.86 -3.23 4.65
N ASP A 257 20.05 -3.75 4.88
CA ASP A 257 20.57 -4.93 4.18
C ASP A 257 19.70 -6.15 4.43
N THR A 258 19.29 -6.37 5.71
CA THR A 258 18.39 -7.47 6.07
C THR A 258 17.00 -7.31 5.42
N PHE A 259 16.50 -6.08 5.31
CA PHE A 259 15.23 -5.83 4.64
C PHE A 259 15.28 -6.09 3.13
N GLU A 260 16.38 -5.77 2.47
CA GLU A 260 16.59 -6.11 1.04
C GLU A 260 16.64 -7.63 0.83
N GLU A 261 17.33 -8.35 1.71
CA GLU A 261 17.34 -9.82 1.69
C GLU A 261 15.93 -10.40 1.87
N PHE A 262 15.15 -9.82 2.81
CA PHE A 262 13.76 -10.23 3.02
C PHE A 262 12.87 -9.95 1.80
N LEU A 263 13.00 -8.77 1.16
CA LEU A 263 12.24 -8.45 -0.06
C LEU A 263 12.53 -9.42 -1.22
N ALA A 264 13.72 -10.02 -1.26
CA ALA A 264 14.09 -11.04 -2.22
C ALA A 264 13.68 -12.46 -1.81
N SER A 265 13.18 -12.65 -0.58
CA SER A 265 12.81 -13.98 -0.04
C SER A 265 11.53 -14.53 -0.68
N GLU A 266 11.37 -15.85 -0.60
CA GLU A 266 10.16 -16.55 -1.04
C GLU A 266 8.92 -16.02 -0.29
N ALA A 267 9.05 -15.70 1.00
CA ALA A 267 7.94 -15.16 1.82
C ALA A 267 7.41 -13.82 1.28
N ALA A 268 8.30 -12.87 0.96
CA ALA A 268 7.88 -11.61 0.38
C ALA A 268 7.33 -11.76 -1.04
N GLN A 269 7.92 -12.65 -1.84
CA GLN A 269 7.45 -12.96 -3.19
C GLN A 269 6.05 -13.60 -3.18
N GLU A 270 5.78 -14.50 -2.22
CA GLU A 270 4.46 -15.11 -2.04
C GLU A 270 3.41 -14.08 -1.67
N ILE A 271 3.73 -13.11 -0.81
CA ILE A 271 2.81 -12.01 -0.49
C ILE A 271 2.45 -11.24 -1.75
N TRP A 272 3.44 -10.80 -2.55
CA TRP A 272 3.17 -10.10 -3.80
C TRP A 272 2.28 -10.89 -4.75
N THR A 273 2.56 -12.18 -4.95
CA THR A 273 1.80 -13.05 -5.87
C THR A 273 0.40 -13.32 -5.37
N ASN A 274 0.18 -13.47 -4.05
CA ASN A 274 -1.13 -13.61 -3.44
C ASN A 274 -2.01 -12.37 -3.64
N HIS A 275 -1.40 -11.19 -3.78
CA HIS A 275 -2.07 -9.95 -4.15
C HIS A 275 -2.17 -9.71 -5.66
N GLY A 276 -1.89 -10.72 -6.49
CA GLY A 276 -2.09 -10.66 -7.95
C GLY A 276 -0.96 -10.03 -8.76
N TYR A 277 0.16 -9.67 -8.11
CA TYR A 277 1.35 -9.18 -8.81
C TYR A 277 2.17 -10.29 -9.42
N GLU A 278 2.89 -10.00 -10.50
CA GLU A 278 3.88 -10.89 -11.09
C GLU A 278 5.28 -10.44 -10.70
N LEU A 279 6.15 -11.40 -10.36
CA LEU A 279 7.53 -11.11 -9.99
C LEU A 279 8.30 -10.48 -11.17
N ALA A 280 9.26 -9.60 -10.86
CA ALA A 280 10.21 -9.13 -11.85
C ALA A 280 11.18 -10.28 -12.21
N GLU A 281 11.49 -10.42 -13.49
CA GLU A 281 12.52 -11.37 -13.97
C GLU A 281 13.92 -10.80 -13.79
#